data_3b6e7afff4930f0125a24c13b89e9858
#
_entry.id   3b6e7afff4930f0125a24c13b89e9858
#
_cell.length_a   1.000
_cell.length_b   1.000
_cell.length_c   1.000
_cell.angle_alpha   90.00
_cell.angle_beta   90.00
_cell.angle_gamma   90.00
#
_symmetry.space_group_name_H-M   'P 1'
#
loop_
_entity.id
_entity.type
_entity.pdbx_description
1 polymer ?
#
loop_
_entity_poly.entity_id
_entity_poly.type
_entity_poly.pdbx_seq_one_letter_code
_entity_poly.pdbx_strand_id
1 'polypeptide(L)'
;DGTLEILEKYRSRIDILVSEKDHGLYDAINKGVTLATGDAVGLLHSDDFYENPGVVSRVAETFARTGVDAVYGNLFYVRVDNPSTIVRRWISAPYRPRAFYTGWHPPHTTLFVRKAAIARWGAYDLQYRIAADYEFMLRLFEVGKITSAYLPETFLRMRLGGESNRSLLNILRANW
;
A
#
# COMPACT_ATOMS: atom_id res chain seq x y z
N ASP A 1 -21.07 10.26 3.77
CA ASP A 1 -19.99 11.25 3.73
C ASP A 1 -19.78 11.88 2.34
N GLY A 2 -20.62 11.54 1.37
CA GLY A 2 -20.55 12.08 -0.01
C GLY A 2 -19.52 11.39 -0.92
N THR A 3 -18.81 10.37 -0.46
CA THR A 3 -17.79 9.66 -1.27
C THR A 3 -18.42 9.03 -2.52
N LEU A 4 -19.56 8.36 -2.38
CA LEU A 4 -20.25 7.74 -3.53
C LEU A 4 -20.67 8.76 -4.59
N GLU A 5 -21.17 9.91 -4.18
CA GLU A 5 -21.55 11.00 -5.10
C GLU A 5 -20.34 11.52 -5.90
N ILE A 6 -19.16 11.55 -5.26
CA ILE A 6 -17.91 11.92 -5.93
C ILE A 6 -17.49 10.81 -6.90
N LEU A 7 -17.53 9.54 -6.49
CA LEU A 7 -17.16 8.41 -7.33
C LEU A 7 -18.06 8.29 -8.57
N GLU A 8 -19.36 8.55 -8.44
CA GLU A 8 -20.29 8.57 -9.57
C GLU A 8 -19.95 9.64 -10.61
N LYS A 9 -19.43 10.79 -10.22
CA LYS A 9 -18.94 11.81 -11.17
C LYS A 9 -17.76 11.31 -12.01
N TYR A 10 -17.01 10.35 -11.50
CA TYR A 10 -15.85 9.75 -12.19
C TYR A 10 -16.11 8.34 -12.69
N ARG A 11 -17.38 7.90 -12.69
CA ARG A 11 -17.77 6.50 -12.99
C ARG A 11 -17.21 6.00 -14.32
N SER A 12 -17.15 6.84 -15.35
CA SER A 12 -16.60 6.49 -16.67
C SER A 12 -15.08 6.26 -16.68
N ARG A 13 -14.39 6.59 -15.60
CA ARG A 13 -12.94 6.44 -15.43
C ARG A 13 -12.58 5.34 -14.41
N ILE A 14 -13.57 4.66 -13.87
CA ILE A 14 -13.44 3.59 -12.88
C ILE A 14 -13.92 2.30 -13.50
N ASP A 15 -13.03 1.33 -13.64
CA ASP A 15 -13.35 0.03 -14.24
C ASP A 15 -14.34 -0.76 -13.37
N ILE A 16 -14.04 -0.88 -12.07
CA ILE A 16 -14.85 -1.62 -11.11
C ILE A 16 -15.11 -0.74 -9.88
N LEU A 17 -16.37 -0.46 -9.59
CA LEU A 17 -16.81 0.24 -8.38
C LEU A 17 -17.68 -0.70 -7.56
N VAL A 18 -17.23 -0.97 -6.32
CA VAL A 18 -17.96 -1.75 -5.32
C VAL A 18 -18.14 -0.89 -4.07
N SER A 19 -19.37 -0.81 -3.59
CA SER A 19 -19.71 -0.15 -2.34
C SER A 19 -20.64 -1.07 -1.55
N GLU A 20 -20.10 -1.73 -0.56
CA GLU A 20 -20.82 -2.66 0.29
C GLU A 20 -20.24 -2.64 1.70
N LYS A 21 -20.89 -3.34 2.62
CA LYS A 21 -20.39 -3.45 3.99
C LYS A 21 -19.24 -4.45 4.05
N ASP A 22 -18.13 -4.02 4.67
CA ASP A 22 -16.94 -4.82 4.90
C ASP A 22 -16.81 -5.23 6.38
N HIS A 23 -16.01 -6.28 6.62
CA HIS A 23 -15.60 -6.72 7.95
C HIS A 23 -14.30 -6.04 8.41
N GLY A 24 -14.00 -4.89 7.86
CA GLY A 24 -12.82 -4.06 8.15
C GLY A 24 -11.99 -3.75 6.91
N LEU A 25 -10.96 -2.90 7.09
CA LEU A 25 -10.13 -2.38 6.02
C LEU A 25 -9.52 -3.50 5.14
N TYR A 26 -8.95 -4.52 5.76
CA TYR A 26 -8.27 -5.59 5.01
C TYR A 26 -9.23 -6.52 4.27
N ASP A 27 -10.48 -6.66 4.72
CA ASP A 27 -11.52 -7.35 3.97
C ASP A 27 -11.84 -6.59 2.67
N ALA A 28 -12.02 -5.28 2.76
CA ALA A 28 -12.20 -4.43 1.57
C ALA A 28 -11.01 -4.51 0.61
N ILE A 29 -9.77 -4.49 1.13
CA ILE A 29 -8.57 -4.64 0.31
C ILE A 29 -8.55 -6.00 -0.39
N ASN A 30 -8.84 -7.10 0.32
CA ASN A 30 -8.87 -8.44 -0.27
C ASN A 30 -9.91 -8.58 -1.38
N LYS A 31 -11.09 -7.96 -1.22
CA LYS A 31 -12.09 -7.88 -2.29
C LYS A 31 -11.54 -7.15 -3.52
N GLY A 32 -10.89 -6.00 -3.30
CA GLY A 32 -10.24 -5.25 -4.37
C GLY A 32 -9.14 -6.06 -5.08
N VAL A 33 -8.29 -6.76 -4.34
CA VAL A 33 -7.27 -7.67 -4.90
C VAL A 33 -7.90 -8.76 -5.77
N THR A 34 -9.01 -9.34 -5.31
CA THR A 34 -9.74 -10.39 -6.05
C THR A 34 -10.33 -9.86 -7.36
N LEU A 35 -10.90 -8.67 -7.33
CA LEU A 35 -11.54 -8.03 -8.49
C LEU A 35 -10.52 -7.43 -9.48
N ALA A 36 -9.34 -7.07 -9.03
CA ALA A 36 -8.32 -6.48 -9.89
C ALA A 36 -7.94 -7.43 -11.04
N THR A 37 -7.88 -6.91 -12.27
CA THR A 37 -7.57 -7.68 -13.49
C THR A 37 -6.14 -7.48 -13.98
N GLY A 38 -5.44 -6.47 -13.49
CA GLY A 38 -4.05 -6.18 -13.85
C GLY A 38 -3.04 -7.21 -13.30
N ASP A 39 -1.81 -7.17 -13.82
CA ASP A 39 -0.72 -8.09 -13.44
C ASP A 39 -0.15 -7.80 -12.03
N ALA A 40 -0.31 -6.59 -11.56
CA ALA A 40 0.14 -6.15 -10.24
C ALA A 40 -0.92 -5.29 -9.54
N VAL A 41 -0.91 -5.32 -8.21
CA VAL A 41 -1.82 -4.55 -7.36
C VAL A 41 -1.00 -3.56 -6.54
N GLY A 42 -1.45 -2.32 -6.47
CA GLY A 42 -1.02 -1.28 -5.55
C GLY A 42 -2.22 -0.69 -4.83
N LEU A 43 -2.01 -0.13 -3.66
CA LEU A 43 -3.06 0.50 -2.85
C LEU A 43 -2.95 2.01 -2.90
N LEU A 44 -4.09 2.67 -2.99
CA LEU A 44 -4.21 4.12 -2.80
C LEU A 44 -5.43 4.36 -1.90
N HIS A 45 -5.19 4.84 -0.68
CA HIS A 45 -6.28 5.19 0.23
C HIS A 45 -6.94 6.50 -0.17
N SER A 46 -8.16 6.72 0.29
CA SER A 46 -9.01 7.83 -0.13
C SER A 46 -8.45 9.23 0.18
N ASP A 47 -7.59 9.32 1.17
CA ASP A 47 -6.97 10.58 1.62
C ASP A 47 -5.52 10.75 1.11
N ASP A 48 -5.00 9.78 0.36
CA ASP A 48 -3.64 9.77 -0.17
C ASP A 48 -3.59 10.16 -1.65
N PHE A 49 -2.41 10.52 -2.14
CA PHE A 49 -2.18 10.80 -3.55
C PHE A 49 -0.74 10.50 -3.97
N TYR A 50 -0.57 10.14 -5.24
CA TYR A 50 0.76 9.94 -5.82
C TYR A 50 1.54 11.26 -5.89
N GLU A 51 2.85 11.20 -5.70
CA GLU A 51 3.75 12.36 -5.77
C GLU A 51 3.66 13.07 -7.13
N ASN A 52 3.49 12.31 -8.20
CA ASN A 52 3.31 12.81 -9.55
C ASN A 52 2.66 11.74 -10.45
N PRO A 53 2.11 12.13 -11.62
CA PRO A 53 1.42 11.20 -12.53
C PRO A 53 2.30 10.06 -13.08
N GLY A 54 3.62 10.21 -13.07
CA GLY A 54 4.55 9.22 -13.60
C GLY A 54 4.85 8.03 -12.67
N VAL A 55 4.39 8.04 -11.41
CA VAL A 55 4.71 6.97 -10.44
C VAL A 55 4.29 5.61 -10.96
N VAL A 56 3.04 5.45 -11.37
CA VAL A 56 2.49 4.17 -11.85
C VAL A 56 3.22 3.69 -13.10
N SER A 57 3.55 4.57 -14.02
CA SER A 57 4.31 4.23 -15.24
C SER A 57 5.69 3.69 -14.90
N ARG A 58 6.43 4.35 -13.99
CA ARG A 58 7.76 3.88 -13.57
C ARG A 58 7.70 2.52 -12.83
N VAL A 59 6.66 2.29 -12.05
CA VAL A 59 6.41 0.99 -11.44
C VAL A 59 6.19 -0.07 -12.51
N ALA A 60 5.32 0.19 -13.51
CA ALA A 60 5.06 -0.73 -14.61
C ALA A 60 6.31 -1.02 -15.45
N GLU A 61 7.08 0.00 -15.80
CA GLU A 61 8.38 -0.13 -16.49
C GLU A 61 9.38 -0.98 -15.68
N THR A 62 9.41 -0.79 -14.36
CA THR A 62 10.28 -1.58 -13.48
C THR A 62 9.88 -3.04 -13.48
N PHE A 63 8.60 -3.35 -13.36
CA PHE A 63 8.12 -4.73 -13.48
C PHE A 63 8.48 -5.35 -14.84
N ALA A 64 8.25 -4.62 -15.94
CA ALA A 64 8.54 -5.09 -17.28
C ALA A 64 10.03 -5.37 -17.49
N ARG A 65 10.90 -4.49 -17.01
CA ARG A 65 12.35 -4.57 -17.20
C ARG A 65 13.02 -5.60 -16.31
N THR A 66 12.57 -5.76 -15.07
CA THR A 66 13.28 -6.55 -14.05
C THR A 66 12.65 -7.90 -13.76
N GLY A 67 11.36 -8.07 -14.07
CA GLY A 67 10.63 -9.29 -13.75
C GLY A 67 10.37 -9.55 -12.26
N VAL A 68 10.69 -8.60 -11.37
CA VAL A 68 10.52 -8.75 -9.91
C VAL A 68 9.06 -8.96 -9.50
N ASP A 69 8.86 -9.52 -8.31
CA ASP A 69 7.53 -9.78 -7.74
C ASP A 69 6.93 -8.56 -7.08
N ALA A 70 7.76 -7.62 -6.61
CA ALA A 70 7.32 -6.42 -5.94
C ALA A 70 8.17 -5.19 -6.28
N VAL A 71 7.52 -4.00 -6.27
CA VAL A 71 8.18 -2.70 -6.44
C VAL A 71 7.67 -1.76 -5.35
N TYR A 72 8.54 -0.98 -4.72
CA TYR A 72 8.17 -0.01 -3.70
C TYR A 72 9.09 1.21 -3.73
N GLY A 73 8.63 2.30 -3.12
CA GLY A 73 9.35 3.57 -3.03
C GLY A 73 9.26 4.20 -1.65
N ASN A 74 9.51 5.51 -1.59
CA ASN A 74 9.42 6.31 -0.39
C ASN A 74 8.00 6.85 -0.18
N LEU A 75 7.68 7.18 1.08
CA LEU A 75 6.43 7.80 1.50
C LEU A 75 6.71 9.10 2.24
N PHE A 76 5.97 10.16 1.94
CA PHE A 76 5.98 11.38 2.72
C PHE A 76 4.63 11.56 3.44
N TYR A 77 4.70 11.88 4.73
CA TYR A 77 3.54 12.33 5.49
C TYR A 77 3.41 13.85 5.33
N VAL A 78 2.21 14.29 5.00
CA VAL A 78 1.90 15.71 4.74
C VAL A 78 0.76 16.21 5.62
N ARG A 79 0.66 17.52 5.80
CA ARG A 79 -0.46 18.12 6.51
C ARG A 79 -1.75 17.99 5.70
N VAL A 80 -2.87 17.83 6.39
CA VAL A 80 -4.21 17.77 5.77
C VAL A 80 -4.59 19.10 5.16
N ASP A 81 -4.35 20.18 5.90
CA ASP A 81 -4.70 21.56 5.50
C ASP A 81 -3.74 22.15 4.45
N ASN A 82 -2.52 21.64 4.38
CA ASN A 82 -1.53 22.04 3.37
C ASN A 82 -0.66 20.86 2.95
N PRO A 83 -1.06 20.12 1.91
CA PRO A 83 -0.34 18.93 1.42
C PRO A 83 1.08 19.22 0.88
N SER A 84 1.43 20.48 0.67
CA SER A 84 2.81 20.86 0.32
C SER A 84 3.75 20.82 1.52
N THR A 85 3.21 20.83 2.75
CA THR A 85 4.00 20.79 3.98
C THR A 85 4.29 19.34 4.37
N ILE A 86 5.55 18.93 4.22
CA ILE A 86 6.02 17.61 4.62
C ILE A 86 6.28 17.61 6.12
N VAL A 87 5.67 16.69 6.85
CA VAL A 87 5.82 16.51 8.30
C VAL A 87 6.84 15.42 8.62
N ARG A 88 6.83 14.33 7.84
CA ARG A 88 7.75 13.20 8.00
C ARG A 88 8.11 12.62 6.65
N ARG A 89 9.38 12.26 6.48
CA ARG A 89 9.87 11.50 5.33
C ARG A 89 10.14 10.07 5.76
N TRP A 90 9.50 9.11 5.11
CA TRP A 90 9.85 7.71 5.25
C TRP A 90 10.65 7.29 4.01
N ILE A 91 11.96 7.41 4.13
CA ILE A 91 12.90 6.96 3.10
C ILE A 91 13.17 5.48 3.36
N SER A 92 12.83 4.65 2.39
CA SER A 92 13.05 3.22 2.42
C SER A 92 14.48 2.87 1.96
N ALA A 93 14.74 1.59 1.80
CA ALA A 93 16.02 1.05 1.32
C ALA A 93 15.76 -0.26 0.56
N PRO A 94 16.71 -0.75 -0.25
CA PRO A 94 16.62 -2.09 -0.81
C PRO A 94 16.45 -3.14 0.30
N TYR A 95 15.52 -4.07 0.08
CA TYR A 95 15.30 -5.17 1.01
C TYR A 95 16.59 -6.00 1.19
N ARG A 96 16.83 -6.41 2.43
CA ARG A 96 17.88 -7.36 2.79
C ARG A 96 17.26 -8.49 3.63
N PRO A 97 17.66 -9.74 3.42
CA PRO A 97 17.15 -10.86 4.23
C PRO A 97 17.25 -10.56 5.74
N ARG A 98 16.21 -10.88 6.48
CA ARG A 98 16.06 -10.65 7.92
C ARG A 98 15.88 -9.18 8.34
N ALA A 99 15.64 -8.26 7.39
CA ALA A 99 15.44 -6.83 7.71
C ALA A 99 14.20 -6.60 8.59
N PHE A 100 13.13 -7.38 8.39
CA PHE A 100 11.93 -7.30 9.21
C PHE A 100 12.18 -7.59 10.69
N TYR A 101 13.13 -8.46 11.04
CA TYR A 101 13.48 -8.75 12.43
C TYR A 101 14.20 -7.58 13.14
N THR A 102 14.66 -6.59 12.39
CA THR A 102 15.28 -5.37 12.91
C THR A 102 14.34 -4.15 12.82
N GLY A 103 13.05 -4.39 12.52
CA GLY A 103 12.03 -3.34 12.42
C GLY A 103 11.99 -2.61 11.08
N TRP A 104 12.79 -3.03 10.09
CA TRP A 104 12.68 -2.47 8.75
C TRP A 104 11.54 -3.14 7.98
N HIS A 105 10.76 -2.32 7.30
CA HIS A 105 9.83 -2.75 6.26
C HIS A 105 9.60 -1.60 5.26
N PRO A 106 9.16 -1.87 4.01
CA PRO A 106 8.79 -0.79 3.10
C PRO A 106 7.51 -0.11 3.58
N PRO A 107 7.26 1.16 3.22
CA PRO A 107 5.97 1.77 3.44
C PRO A 107 4.88 0.99 2.68
N HIS A 108 3.93 0.43 3.40
CA HIS A 108 2.91 -0.48 2.86
C HIS A 108 2.15 0.10 1.65
N THR A 109 1.74 1.35 1.74
CA THR A 109 0.96 2.02 0.68
C THR A 109 1.78 2.32 -0.59
N THR A 110 3.11 2.23 -0.53
CA THR A 110 3.96 2.36 -1.71
C THR A 110 4.28 1.03 -2.39
N LEU A 111 3.84 -0.09 -1.80
CA LEU A 111 4.17 -1.42 -2.27
C LEU A 111 3.20 -1.87 -3.36
N PHE A 112 3.75 -2.15 -4.54
CA PHE A 112 3.07 -2.82 -5.63
C PHE A 112 3.54 -4.27 -5.69
N VAL A 113 2.61 -5.23 -5.78
CA VAL A 113 2.89 -6.67 -5.76
C VAL A 113 2.24 -7.34 -6.96
N ARG A 114 2.96 -8.24 -7.64
CA ARG A 114 2.37 -9.05 -8.71
C ARG A 114 1.24 -9.93 -8.16
N LYS A 115 0.15 -10.01 -8.89
CA LYS A 115 -0.97 -10.89 -8.54
C LYS A 115 -0.54 -12.35 -8.39
N ALA A 116 0.39 -12.82 -9.21
CA ALA A 116 0.95 -14.16 -9.11
C ALA A 116 1.64 -14.42 -7.74
N ALA A 117 2.34 -13.43 -7.18
CA ALA A 117 2.93 -13.54 -5.86
C ALA A 117 1.84 -13.57 -4.77
N ILE A 118 0.81 -12.71 -4.88
CA ILE A 118 -0.34 -12.72 -3.96
C ILE A 118 -1.08 -14.07 -4.03
N ALA A 119 -1.31 -14.58 -5.23
CA ALA A 119 -1.99 -15.88 -5.42
C ALA A 119 -1.20 -17.04 -4.79
N ARG A 120 0.13 -16.97 -4.85
CA ARG A 120 1.02 -18.00 -4.29
C ARG A 120 1.12 -17.93 -2.76
N TRP A 121 1.19 -16.74 -2.20
CA TRP A 121 1.53 -16.52 -0.79
C TRP A 121 0.33 -16.07 0.05
N GLY A 122 -0.82 -15.85 -0.54
CA GLY A 122 -2.05 -15.38 0.09
C GLY A 122 -2.15 -13.86 0.17
N ALA A 123 -3.38 -13.38 0.24
CA ALA A 123 -3.73 -11.98 0.47
C ALA A 123 -3.61 -11.61 1.97
N TYR A 124 -4.22 -10.52 2.41
CA TYR A 124 -4.16 -10.08 3.81
C TYR A 124 -4.89 -11.05 4.74
N ASP A 125 -4.23 -11.48 5.82
CA ASP A 125 -4.83 -12.35 6.84
C ASP A 125 -5.73 -11.52 7.78
N LEU A 126 -7.03 -11.80 7.74
CA LEU A 126 -8.05 -11.06 8.49
C LEU A 126 -8.02 -11.33 9.99
N GLN A 127 -7.21 -12.28 10.47
CA GLN A 127 -6.99 -12.49 11.89
C GLN A 127 -6.20 -11.33 12.51
N TYR A 128 -5.38 -10.62 11.72
CA TYR A 128 -4.60 -9.46 12.14
C TYR A 128 -5.37 -8.17 11.87
N ARG A 129 -6.16 -7.70 12.83
CA ARG A 129 -7.03 -6.53 12.66
C ARG A 129 -6.31 -5.20 12.40
N ILE A 130 -5.08 -5.04 12.88
CA ILE A 130 -4.31 -3.79 12.81
C ILE A 130 -3.02 -3.97 12.00
N ALA A 131 -2.38 -5.12 12.10
CA ALA A 131 -1.04 -5.36 11.55
C ALA A 131 -1.03 -6.36 10.38
N ALA A 132 -2.17 -6.56 9.67
CA ALA A 132 -2.22 -7.45 8.53
C ALA A 132 -1.33 -6.99 7.37
N ASP A 133 -1.09 -5.70 7.23
CA ASP A 133 -0.13 -5.13 6.28
C ASP A 133 1.32 -5.54 6.61
N TYR A 134 1.71 -5.47 7.88
CA TYR A 134 3.03 -5.91 8.31
C TYR A 134 3.19 -7.41 8.13
N GLU A 135 2.21 -8.24 8.56
CA GLU A 135 2.20 -9.68 8.37
C GLU A 135 2.30 -10.05 6.88
N PHE A 136 1.49 -9.42 6.04
CA PHE A 136 1.51 -9.64 4.59
C PHE A 136 2.90 -9.38 4.00
N MET A 137 3.51 -8.24 4.31
CA MET A 137 4.85 -7.91 3.85
C MET A 137 5.90 -8.89 4.39
N LEU A 138 5.87 -9.20 5.70
CA LEU A 138 6.80 -10.17 6.31
C LEU A 138 6.69 -11.54 5.63
N ARG A 139 5.47 -12.02 5.40
CA ARG A 139 5.21 -13.31 4.73
C ARG A 139 5.73 -13.32 3.31
N LEU A 140 5.52 -12.25 2.54
CA LEU A 140 6.05 -12.16 1.19
C LEU A 140 7.59 -12.13 1.16
N PHE A 141 8.20 -11.25 1.94
CA PHE A 141 9.64 -10.98 1.87
C PHE A 141 10.48 -12.03 2.61
N GLU A 142 10.11 -12.40 3.83
CA GLU A 142 10.95 -13.28 4.66
C GLU A 142 10.62 -14.77 4.46
N VAL A 143 9.35 -15.13 4.30
CA VAL A 143 8.93 -16.53 4.08
C VAL A 143 8.94 -16.85 2.60
N GLY A 144 8.28 -16.04 1.81
CA GLY A 144 8.15 -16.19 0.36
C GLY A 144 9.44 -15.90 -0.40
N LYS A 145 10.34 -15.11 0.19
CA LYS A 145 11.60 -14.66 -0.43
C LYS A 145 11.37 -14.09 -1.83
N ILE A 146 10.27 -13.33 -1.98
CA ILE A 146 9.94 -12.71 -3.25
C ILE A 146 11.05 -11.75 -3.71
N THR A 147 11.21 -11.62 -5.01
CA THR A 147 12.12 -10.63 -5.59
C THR A 147 11.50 -9.24 -5.54
N SER A 148 12.32 -8.22 -5.28
CA SER A 148 11.81 -6.86 -5.19
C SER A 148 12.77 -5.81 -5.73
N ALA A 149 12.23 -4.69 -6.20
CA ALA A 149 12.96 -3.51 -6.58
C ALA A 149 12.54 -2.31 -5.73
N TYR A 150 13.51 -1.65 -5.14
CA TYR A 150 13.33 -0.36 -4.50
C TYR A 150 13.66 0.76 -5.48
N LEU A 151 12.74 1.68 -5.68
CA LEU A 151 12.99 2.93 -6.40
C LEU A 151 13.22 4.05 -5.38
N PRO A 152 14.37 4.75 -5.40
CA PRO A 152 14.68 5.81 -4.43
C PRO A 152 13.91 7.10 -4.73
N GLU A 153 12.61 6.98 -4.98
CA GLU A 153 11.70 8.05 -5.33
C GLU A 153 10.52 8.07 -4.37
N THR A 154 9.95 9.25 -4.15
CA THR A 154 8.68 9.36 -3.41
C THR A 154 7.54 8.90 -4.31
N PHE A 155 6.83 7.87 -3.87
CA PHE A 155 5.66 7.38 -4.60
C PHE A 155 4.40 8.09 -4.17
N LEU A 156 4.27 8.34 -2.87
CA LEU A 156 3.00 8.68 -2.28
C LEU A 156 3.15 9.73 -1.18
N ARG A 157 2.17 10.64 -1.13
CA ARG A 157 1.96 11.57 -0.01
C ARG A 157 0.73 11.12 0.77
N MET A 158 0.94 10.81 2.04
CA MET A 158 -0.08 10.39 2.99
C MET A 158 -0.47 11.57 3.89
N ARG A 159 -1.75 11.91 3.93
CA ARG A 159 -2.25 12.92 4.86
C ARG A 159 -2.26 12.40 6.29
N LEU A 160 -1.78 13.23 7.23
CA LEU A 160 -1.86 12.89 8.65
C LEU A 160 -3.32 12.90 9.12
N GLY A 161 -3.69 11.91 9.95
CA GLY A 161 -5.06 11.82 10.50
C GLY A 161 -5.84 10.57 10.09
N GLY A 162 -5.22 9.65 9.36
CA GLY A 162 -5.79 8.34 9.03
C GLY A 162 -6.07 7.48 10.27
N GLU A 163 -6.79 6.38 10.10
CA GLU A 163 -7.29 5.48 11.15
C GLU A 163 -6.20 5.03 12.14
N SER A 164 -5.00 4.73 11.64
CA SER A 164 -3.86 4.28 12.45
C SER A 164 -3.30 5.37 13.38
N ASN A 165 -3.55 6.64 13.08
CA ASN A 165 -3.02 7.78 13.84
C ASN A 165 -4.05 8.44 14.77
N ARG A 166 -5.29 7.96 14.78
CA ARG A 166 -6.39 8.54 15.60
C ARG A 166 -6.23 8.31 17.09
N SER A 167 -5.39 7.37 17.54
CA SER A 167 -5.20 7.07 18.96
C SER A 167 -3.79 6.58 19.24
N LEU A 168 -3.16 7.13 20.31
CA LEU A 168 -1.92 6.60 20.87
C LEU A 168 -2.00 5.11 21.22
N LEU A 169 -3.19 4.63 21.62
CA LEU A 169 -3.46 3.22 21.89
C LEU A 169 -3.38 2.36 20.62
N ASN A 170 -3.77 2.89 19.46
CA ASN A 170 -3.65 2.18 18.20
C ASN A 170 -2.19 2.10 17.73
N ILE A 171 -1.41 3.17 17.95
CA ILE A 171 0.03 3.16 17.68
C ILE A 171 0.75 2.13 18.57
N LEU A 172 0.40 2.07 19.85
CA LEU A 172 0.97 1.09 20.78
C LEU A 172 0.56 -0.35 20.43
N ARG A 173 -0.67 -0.58 19.98
CA ARG A 173 -1.16 -1.91 19.57
C ARG A 173 -0.58 -2.38 18.23
N ALA A 174 -0.19 -1.47 17.35
CA ALA A 174 0.45 -1.80 16.07
C ALA A 174 1.95 -2.15 16.23
N ASN A 175 2.56 -1.84 17.37
CA ASN A 175 3.98 -2.09 17.67
C ASN A 175 4.20 -3.30 18.59
N TRP A 176 3.18 -4.10 18.85
CA TRP A 176 3.20 -5.40 19.53
C TRP A 176 2.64 -6.46 18.59
#